data_badc6aee2dc27f41cf492550d8645e84
#
_entry.id   badc6aee2dc27f41cf492550d8645e84
#
_cell.length_a   1.000
_cell.length_b   1.000
_cell.length_c   1.000
_cell.angle_alpha   90.00
_cell.angle_beta   90.00
_cell.angle_gamma   90.00
#
_symmetry.space_group_name_H-M   'P 1'
#
loop_
_entity.id
_entity.type
_entity.pdbx_description
1 polymer ?
#
loop_
_entity_poly.entity_id
_entity_poly.type
_entity_poly.pdbx_seq_one_letter_code
_entity_poly.pdbx_strand_id
1 'polypeptide(L)'
;AGVLDVTDYLDAFALASPWLHFMNFAFSTGSAAIGLPNDAAVGIAYGTMITDNLYVIGGITDANGDPSRPFEGFENFFSDNEYFTSVEIGWTTSKDRIIFDNTHLTLWHKDRQDELGVAGGWGVAFSYSRYLNENYMPFVRGAYTDEAGSLLQKSLSVGMGRQTEAFSGLLGVGLNWGEPNEDTFGTGLDDQYAIEAFYRVPVGKRTAITIDVQYIKDPALNPDESSLWMFNTRARFAF
;
A
#
# COMPACT_ATOMS: atom_id res chain seq x y z
N ALA A 1 -8.64 18.77 -3.50
CA ALA A 1 -8.81 19.13 -2.09
C ALA A 1 -10.14 18.57 -1.61
N GLY A 2 -10.19 18.08 -0.38
CA GLY A 2 -11.38 17.47 0.22
C GLY A 2 -11.01 16.34 1.15
N VAL A 3 -11.94 15.41 1.34
CA VAL A 3 -11.68 14.14 2.03
C VAL A 3 -10.99 13.21 1.04
N LEU A 4 -9.81 12.73 1.38
CA LEU A 4 -8.93 11.96 0.51
C LEU A 4 -8.58 10.60 1.15
N ASP A 5 -8.43 9.60 0.34
CA ASP A 5 -7.66 8.40 0.67
C ASP A 5 -6.27 8.53 0.04
N VAL A 6 -5.23 8.57 0.88
CA VAL A 6 -3.85 8.73 0.42
C VAL A 6 -3.43 7.55 -0.46
N THR A 7 -4.00 6.37 -0.25
CA THR A 7 -3.69 5.17 -1.03
C THR A 7 -4.19 5.23 -2.48
N ASP A 8 -5.09 6.16 -2.79
CA ASP A 8 -5.59 6.34 -4.16
C ASP A 8 -4.55 6.97 -5.10
N TYR A 9 -3.55 7.66 -4.57
CA TYR A 9 -2.59 8.38 -5.39
C TYR A 9 -1.12 8.14 -5.04
N LEU A 10 -0.80 7.70 -3.82
CA LEU A 10 0.57 7.52 -3.35
C LEU A 10 1.01 6.06 -3.45
N ASP A 11 2.25 5.82 -3.90
CA ASP A 11 2.89 4.50 -3.98
C ASP A 11 2.00 3.43 -4.65
N ALA A 12 1.26 3.86 -5.68
CA ALA A 12 0.28 3.03 -6.37
C ALA A 12 0.89 2.21 -7.50
N PHE A 13 0.50 0.94 -7.62
CA PHE A 13 0.78 0.08 -8.76
C PHE A 13 -0.40 -0.87 -9.01
N ALA A 14 -0.44 -1.52 -10.17
CA ALA A 14 -1.64 -2.23 -10.61
C ALA A 14 -2.10 -3.38 -9.69
N LEU A 15 -1.22 -3.93 -8.85
CA LEU A 15 -1.56 -5.01 -7.92
C LEU A 15 -1.67 -4.55 -6.47
N ALA A 16 -1.58 -3.24 -6.19
CA ALA A 16 -1.59 -2.69 -4.83
C ALA A 16 -2.92 -2.84 -4.10
N SER A 17 -4.04 -2.92 -4.80
CA SER A 17 -5.36 -2.90 -4.18
C SER A 17 -5.69 -4.19 -3.43
N PRO A 18 -5.84 -4.16 -2.09
CA PRO A 18 -6.24 -5.33 -1.32
C PRO A 18 -7.68 -5.78 -1.60
N TRP A 19 -8.48 -4.94 -2.25
CA TRP A 19 -9.83 -5.27 -2.69
C TRP A 19 -9.88 -6.07 -4.00
N LEU A 20 -8.80 -6.04 -4.79
CA LEU A 20 -8.75 -6.63 -6.13
C LEU A 20 -7.67 -7.69 -6.30
N HIS A 21 -6.55 -7.58 -5.59
CA HIS A 21 -5.33 -8.34 -5.82
C HIS A 21 -4.84 -8.96 -4.51
N PHE A 22 -3.57 -8.75 -4.16
CA PHE A 22 -3.01 -9.20 -2.89
C PHE A 22 -3.81 -8.64 -1.71
N MET A 23 -4.04 -9.46 -0.69
CA MET A 23 -4.77 -9.06 0.54
C MET A 23 -3.81 -8.64 1.65
N ASN A 24 -2.58 -9.14 1.64
CA ASN A 24 -1.57 -8.79 2.62
C ASN A 24 -1.03 -7.38 2.36
N PHE A 25 -1.04 -6.54 3.39
CA PHE A 25 -0.58 -5.16 3.31
C PHE A 25 0.88 -5.00 2.90
N ALA A 26 1.72 -6.02 3.07
CA ALA A 26 3.10 -6.00 2.57
C ALA A 26 3.20 -5.84 1.04
N PHE A 27 2.12 -6.18 0.30
CA PHE A 27 2.04 -6.02 -1.15
C PHE A 27 1.14 -4.86 -1.59
N SER A 28 0.49 -4.18 -0.66
CA SER A 28 -0.37 -3.02 -0.96
C SER A 28 0.43 -1.71 -0.96
N THR A 29 -0.26 -0.58 -1.13
CA THR A 29 0.33 0.75 -0.99
C THR A 29 1.10 0.88 0.33
N GLY A 30 2.30 1.43 0.27
CA GLY A 30 3.16 1.63 1.43
C GLY A 30 3.87 0.39 1.94
N SER A 31 3.66 -0.79 1.35
CA SER A 31 4.35 -2.05 1.71
C SER A 31 4.38 -2.33 3.22
N ALA A 32 3.32 -1.98 3.93
CA ALA A 32 3.18 -2.02 5.39
C ALA A 32 4.22 -1.19 6.18
N ALA A 33 5.02 -0.37 5.50
CA ALA A 33 6.10 0.44 6.07
C ALA A 33 5.92 1.95 5.83
N ILE A 34 4.78 2.41 5.34
CA ILE A 34 4.40 3.83 5.39
C ILE A 34 3.40 4.02 6.54
N GLY A 35 3.63 5.01 7.38
CA GLY A 35 2.71 5.41 8.44
C GLY A 35 1.50 6.17 7.88
N LEU A 36 0.75 5.54 6.96
CA LEU A 36 -0.39 6.15 6.30
C LEU A 36 -1.43 6.68 7.32
N PRO A 37 -2.06 7.83 7.06
CA PRO A 37 -3.27 8.21 7.78
C PRO A 37 -4.40 7.24 7.44
N ASN A 38 -5.43 7.19 8.29
CA ASN A 38 -6.63 6.45 7.98
C ASN A 38 -7.33 7.02 6.73
N ASP A 39 -8.20 6.21 6.12
CA ASP A 39 -9.10 6.67 5.07
C ASP A 39 -9.90 7.88 5.54
N ALA A 40 -10.33 8.73 4.60
CA ALA A 40 -11.08 9.95 4.89
C ALA A 40 -10.27 11.07 5.59
N ALA A 41 -8.98 11.18 5.29
CA ALA A 41 -8.16 12.31 5.69
C ALA A 41 -8.52 13.58 4.89
N VAL A 42 -8.76 14.69 5.56
CA VAL A 42 -8.96 15.98 4.89
C VAL A 42 -7.62 16.51 4.39
N GLY A 43 -7.57 17.00 3.15
CA GLY A 43 -6.31 17.51 2.62
C GLY A 43 -6.35 17.97 1.17
N ILE A 44 -5.15 18.16 0.64
CA ILE A 44 -4.91 18.57 -0.75
C ILE A 44 -3.84 17.65 -1.33
N ALA A 45 -4.12 17.11 -2.52
CA ALA A 45 -3.15 16.40 -3.32
C ALA A 45 -3.08 16.98 -4.74
N TYR A 46 -1.90 16.94 -5.32
CA TYR A 46 -1.64 17.39 -6.68
C TYR A 46 -0.68 16.45 -7.39
N GLY A 47 -1.00 16.11 -8.63
CA GLY A 47 -0.15 15.31 -9.50
C GLY A 47 -0.08 15.90 -10.91
N THR A 48 1.12 15.81 -11.51
CA THR A 48 1.34 16.29 -12.88
C THR A 48 2.43 15.49 -13.59
N MET A 49 2.33 15.44 -14.92
CA MET A 49 3.45 14.99 -15.76
C MET A 49 4.42 16.15 -15.94
N ILE A 50 5.71 15.94 -15.62
CA ILE A 50 6.78 16.90 -15.86
C ILE A 50 7.28 16.77 -17.31
N THR A 51 7.32 15.53 -17.81
CA THR A 51 7.60 15.18 -19.21
C THR A 51 6.60 14.10 -19.64
N ASP A 52 6.70 13.60 -20.86
CA ASP A 52 5.86 12.49 -21.33
C ASP A 52 6.01 11.21 -20.51
N ASN A 53 7.12 11.07 -19.77
CA ASN A 53 7.46 9.86 -19.03
C ASN A 53 7.70 10.10 -17.53
N LEU A 54 7.95 11.32 -17.10
CA LEU A 54 8.26 11.66 -15.72
C LEU A 54 7.08 12.39 -15.08
N TYR A 55 6.66 11.93 -13.90
CA TYR A 55 5.60 12.55 -13.13
C TYR A 55 6.04 12.89 -11.71
N VAL A 56 5.31 13.78 -11.08
CA VAL A 56 5.36 14.06 -9.65
C VAL A 56 3.95 14.08 -9.09
N ILE A 57 3.77 13.48 -7.93
CA ILE A 57 2.53 13.51 -7.14
C ILE A 57 2.92 13.85 -5.70
N GLY A 58 2.07 14.60 -5.01
CA GLY A 58 2.30 14.89 -3.60
C GLY A 58 1.08 15.47 -2.96
N GLY A 59 1.08 15.53 -1.64
CA GLY A 59 -0.05 16.04 -0.88
C GLY A 59 0.28 16.31 0.58
N ILE A 60 -0.64 17.00 1.21
CA ILE A 60 -0.72 17.20 2.66
C ILE A 60 -2.13 16.85 3.09
N THR A 61 -2.25 15.97 4.08
CA THR A 61 -3.52 15.54 4.65
C THR A 61 -3.44 15.60 6.17
N ASP A 62 -4.61 15.69 6.80
CA ASP A 62 -4.76 15.44 8.23
C ASP A 62 -4.23 14.04 8.58
N ALA A 63 -3.40 13.92 9.62
CA ALA A 63 -2.89 12.64 10.10
C ALA A 63 -3.94 11.85 10.90
N ASN A 64 -4.99 12.51 11.41
CA ASN A 64 -6.01 11.98 12.31
C ASN A 64 -7.32 11.62 11.62
N GLY A 65 -7.32 11.38 10.31
CA GLY A 65 -8.52 11.03 9.56
C GLY A 65 -9.35 9.92 10.22
N ASP A 66 -10.67 10.13 10.37
CA ASP A 66 -11.61 9.17 10.94
C ASP A 66 -12.73 8.86 9.94
N PRO A 67 -12.74 7.66 9.33
CA PRO A 67 -13.78 7.27 8.38
C PRO A 67 -15.19 7.25 8.96
N SER A 68 -15.34 7.11 10.28
CA SER A 68 -16.63 7.17 10.95
C SER A 68 -17.16 8.59 11.12
N ARG A 69 -16.26 9.59 11.07
CA ARG A 69 -16.54 11.01 11.24
C ARG A 69 -15.80 11.87 10.20
N PRO A 70 -16.02 11.63 8.91
CA PRO A 70 -15.17 12.19 7.83
C PRO A 70 -15.21 13.73 7.73
N PHE A 71 -16.18 14.38 8.34
CA PHE A 71 -16.30 15.85 8.34
C PHE A 71 -15.58 16.53 9.52
N GLU A 72 -15.26 15.80 10.59
CA GLU A 72 -14.47 16.36 11.70
C GLU A 72 -13.04 16.69 11.26
N GLY A 73 -12.49 15.97 10.27
CA GLY A 73 -11.19 16.26 9.69
C GLY A 73 -11.06 17.69 9.15
N PHE A 74 -12.14 18.40 8.82
CA PHE A 74 -12.07 19.83 8.44
C PHE A 74 -11.75 20.74 9.62
N GLU A 75 -12.20 20.38 10.82
CA GLU A 75 -11.85 21.10 12.05
C GLU A 75 -10.43 20.70 12.48
N ASN A 76 -10.15 19.41 12.57
CA ASN A 76 -8.87 18.85 13.00
C ASN A 76 -7.69 19.32 12.13
N PHE A 77 -7.88 19.45 10.82
CA PHE A 77 -6.86 19.97 9.90
C PHE A 77 -6.32 21.34 10.31
N PHE A 78 -7.14 22.18 10.92
CA PHE A 78 -6.76 23.54 11.33
C PHE A 78 -6.54 23.68 12.84
N SER A 79 -7.07 22.76 13.68
CA SER A 79 -6.92 22.83 15.14
C SER A 79 -5.67 22.11 15.62
N ASP A 80 -5.47 20.87 15.15
CA ASP A 80 -4.45 19.97 15.68
C ASP A 80 -3.10 20.24 15.05
N ASN A 81 -3.09 20.66 13.77
CA ASN A 81 -1.88 20.90 12.97
C ASN A 81 -0.96 19.67 12.90
N GLU A 82 -1.56 18.49 12.87
CA GLU A 82 -0.90 17.20 12.72
C GLU A 82 -1.12 16.68 11.31
N TYR A 83 -0.07 16.61 10.50
CA TYR A 83 -0.17 16.35 9.07
C TYR A 83 0.60 15.11 8.64
N PHE A 84 0.07 14.45 7.62
CA PHE A 84 0.82 13.56 6.75
C PHE A 84 1.17 14.30 5.46
N THR A 85 2.46 14.37 5.15
CA THR A 85 2.97 15.05 3.96
C THR A 85 3.74 14.06 3.10
N SER A 86 3.52 14.09 1.79
CA SER A 86 4.17 13.16 0.88
C SER A 86 4.55 13.80 -0.45
N VAL A 87 5.59 13.28 -1.07
CA VAL A 87 5.98 13.54 -2.45
C VAL A 87 6.49 12.25 -3.10
N GLU A 88 6.01 12.00 -4.31
CA GLU A 88 6.44 10.88 -5.13
C GLU A 88 6.92 11.42 -6.48
N ILE A 89 8.07 10.93 -6.92
CA ILE A 89 8.57 11.14 -8.28
C ILE A 89 8.66 9.78 -8.97
N GLY A 90 8.11 9.69 -10.17
CA GLY A 90 8.06 8.42 -10.87
C GLY A 90 8.22 8.54 -12.37
N TRP A 91 8.68 7.45 -12.95
CA TRP A 91 8.81 7.24 -14.37
C TRP A 91 7.78 6.23 -14.86
N THR A 92 7.18 6.49 -16.00
CA THR A 92 6.22 5.61 -16.70
C THR A 92 6.46 5.61 -18.20
N THR A 93 6.02 4.58 -18.90
CA THR A 93 6.09 4.53 -20.37
C THR A 93 5.15 5.51 -21.05
N SER A 94 4.03 5.87 -20.41
CA SER A 94 3.12 6.94 -20.82
C SER A 94 2.18 7.30 -19.67
N LYS A 95 1.51 8.45 -19.73
CA LYS A 95 0.54 8.89 -18.74
C LYS A 95 -0.55 7.84 -18.45
N ASP A 96 -1.04 7.16 -19.49
CA ASP A 96 -2.13 6.17 -19.34
C ASP A 96 -1.65 4.85 -18.71
N ARG A 97 -0.35 4.69 -18.54
CA ARG A 97 0.25 3.48 -17.98
C ARG A 97 0.90 3.71 -16.60
N ILE A 98 0.59 4.80 -15.95
CA ILE A 98 1.22 5.23 -14.70
C ILE A 98 1.17 4.17 -13.59
N ILE A 99 0.11 3.36 -13.52
CA ILE A 99 -0.04 2.28 -12.54
C ILE A 99 0.42 0.90 -13.08
N PHE A 100 0.64 0.78 -14.37
CA PHE A 100 0.98 -0.49 -15.01
C PHE A 100 2.47 -0.62 -15.32
N ASP A 101 3.11 0.46 -15.78
CA ASP A 101 4.54 0.53 -16.09
C ASP A 101 5.14 1.67 -15.29
N ASN A 102 5.59 1.37 -14.08
CA ASN A 102 5.90 2.38 -13.10
C ASN A 102 7.22 2.07 -12.39
N THR A 103 8.03 3.09 -12.21
CA THR A 103 9.18 3.09 -11.30
C THR A 103 9.14 4.38 -10.52
N HIS A 104 8.95 4.34 -9.21
CA HIS A 104 8.84 5.54 -8.41
C HIS A 104 9.56 5.46 -7.07
N LEU A 105 9.85 6.63 -6.55
CA LEU A 105 10.35 6.88 -5.21
C LEU A 105 9.39 7.82 -4.49
N THR A 106 8.93 7.40 -3.34
CA THR A 106 8.04 8.14 -2.46
C THR A 106 8.79 8.54 -1.21
N LEU A 107 8.74 9.81 -0.84
CA LEU A 107 9.19 10.35 0.43
C LEU A 107 7.97 10.85 1.19
N TRP A 108 7.93 10.61 2.50
CA TRP A 108 6.82 11.02 3.32
C TRP A 108 7.28 11.38 4.74
N HIS A 109 6.46 12.18 5.41
CA HIS A 109 6.59 12.55 6.80
C HIS A 109 5.20 12.60 7.43
N LYS A 110 5.10 12.14 8.67
CA LYS A 110 3.90 12.25 9.49
C LYS A 110 4.26 12.93 10.81
N ASP A 111 3.50 13.95 11.18
CA ASP A 111 3.60 14.57 12.50
C ASP A 111 3.17 13.60 13.60
N ARG A 112 3.60 13.86 14.82
CA ARG A 112 3.14 13.13 15.98
C ARG A 112 1.64 13.29 16.15
N GLN A 113 0.95 12.21 16.46
CA GLN A 113 -0.48 12.20 16.77
C GLN A 113 -0.65 12.19 18.29
N ASP A 114 -0.84 13.37 18.89
CA ASP A 114 -0.79 13.54 20.34
C ASP A 114 -1.92 12.79 21.05
N GLU A 115 -3.14 12.80 20.52
CA GLU A 115 -4.28 12.09 21.11
C GLU A 115 -4.12 10.57 21.06
N LEU A 116 -3.49 10.03 20.03
CA LEU A 116 -3.26 8.60 19.86
C LEU A 116 -1.95 8.13 20.49
N GLY A 117 -1.08 9.07 20.90
CA GLY A 117 0.24 8.77 21.45
C GLY A 117 1.19 8.12 20.44
N VAL A 118 0.94 8.31 19.14
CA VAL A 118 1.78 7.79 18.06
C VAL A 118 2.88 8.79 17.75
N ALA A 119 4.13 8.35 17.77
CA ALA A 119 5.27 9.20 17.44
C ALA A 119 5.20 9.68 15.99
N GLY A 120 5.68 10.88 15.72
CA GLY A 120 5.92 11.37 14.38
C GLY A 120 7.11 10.65 13.75
N GLY A 121 7.19 10.67 12.42
CA GLY A 121 8.29 10.02 11.73
C GLY A 121 8.28 10.27 10.24
N TRP A 122 9.20 9.63 9.55
CA TRP A 122 9.36 9.79 8.11
C TRP A 122 9.75 8.46 7.47
N GLY A 123 9.68 8.40 6.16
CA GLY A 123 10.13 7.22 5.46
C GLY A 123 10.29 7.42 3.97
N VAL A 124 10.75 6.35 3.34
CA VAL A 124 10.96 6.26 1.91
C VAL A 124 10.42 4.94 1.39
N ALA A 125 9.75 4.96 0.25
CA ALA A 125 9.34 3.75 -0.46
C ALA A 125 9.79 3.81 -1.91
N PHE A 126 10.20 2.65 -2.42
CA PHE A 126 10.57 2.43 -3.81
C PHE A 126 9.67 1.36 -4.41
N SER A 127 9.20 1.58 -5.61
CA SER A 127 8.41 0.60 -6.34
C SER A 127 8.84 0.52 -7.80
N TYR A 128 8.94 -0.69 -8.31
CA TYR A 128 9.12 -1.01 -9.72
C TYR A 128 8.09 -2.05 -10.12
N SER A 129 7.31 -1.76 -11.16
CA SER A 129 6.43 -2.73 -11.81
C SER A 129 6.36 -2.45 -13.30
N ARG A 130 6.24 -3.48 -14.13
CA ARG A 130 6.15 -3.33 -15.58
C ARG A 130 5.45 -4.51 -16.23
N TYR A 131 4.53 -4.24 -17.15
CA TYR A 131 3.98 -5.28 -18.02
C TYR A 131 4.99 -5.73 -19.08
N LEU A 132 5.28 -7.03 -19.06
CA LEU A 132 6.07 -7.72 -20.08
C LEU A 132 5.16 -8.56 -20.93
N ASN A 133 5.22 -8.37 -22.28
CA ASN A 133 4.42 -9.11 -23.25
C ASN A 133 2.91 -9.11 -22.94
N GLU A 134 2.40 -8.05 -22.33
CA GLU A 134 0.99 -7.85 -21.94
C GLU A 134 0.40 -8.90 -20.97
N ASN A 135 1.18 -9.90 -20.57
CA ASN A 135 0.70 -11.02 -19.75
C ASN A 135 1.39 -11.12 -18.38
N TYR A 136 2.59 -10.59 -18.24
CA TYR A 136 3.39 -10.72 -17.00
C TYR A 136 3.68 -9.36 -16.42
N MET A 137 3.47 -9.21 -15.14
CA MET A 137 3.80 -8.01 -14.37
C MET A 137 4.70 -8.37 -13.18
N PRO A 138 6.01 -8.49 -13.38
CA PRO A 138 6.94 -8.53 -12.25
C PRO A 138 6.91 -7.21 -11.51
N PHE A 139 7.14 -7.28 -10.18
CA PHE A 139 7.32 -6.12 -9.33
C PHE A 139 8.40 -6.35 -8.29
N VAL A 140 9.04 -5.27 -7.88
CA VAL A 140 9.96 -5.19 -6.73
C VAL A 140 9.60 -3.92 -5.97
N ARG A 141 9.42 -4.03 -4.67
CA ARG A 141 9.07 -2.91 -3.81
C ARG A 141 9.89 -2.97 -2.53
N GLY A 142 10.31 -1.84 -2.03
CA GLY A 142 11.03 -1.74 -0.77
C GLY A 142 10.66 -0.46 -0.05
N ALA A 143 10.63 -0.48 1.27
CA ALA A 143 10.34 0.69 2.08
C ALA A 143 11.15 0.68 3.38
N TYR A 144 11.40 1.87 3.90
CA TYR A 144 11.99 2.14 5.19
C TYR A 144 11.18 3.21 5.91
N THR A 145 10.99 3.01 7.21
CA THR A 145 10.31 3.94 8.11
C THR A 145 11.14 4.17 9.35
N ASP A 146 11.13 5.40 9.82
CA ASP A 146 11.64 5.83 11.12
C ASP A 146 10.42 6.27 11.95
N GLU A 147 10.06 5.52 13.00
CA GLU A 147 8.88 5.71 13.86
C GLU A 147 7.52 5.70 13.12
N ALA A 148 6.68 6.72 13.31
CA ALA A 148 5.40 6.99 12.65
C ALA A 148 4.29 5.94 12.81
N GLY A 149 4.43 4.96 13.69
CA GLY A 149 3.40 3.93 13.95
C GLY A 149 3.16 2.98 12.77
N SER A 150 4.13 2.80 11.88
CA SER A 150 4.03 1.82 10.80
C SER A 150 4.08 0.38 11.31
N LEU A 151 3.58 -0.58 10.54
CA LEU A 151 3.63 -1.99 10.88
C LEU A 151 5.04 -2.57 10.76
N LEU A 152 5.73 -2.23 9.68
CA LEU A 152 7.11 -2.65 9.42
C LEU A 152 8.03 -1.43 9.38
N GLN A 153 9.22 -1.56 9.96
CA GLN A 153 10.28 -0.56 9.83
C GLN A 153 10.99 -0.68 8.49
N LYS A 154 11.19 -1.91 8.02
CA LYS A 154 11.72 -2.20 6.69
C LYS A 154 10.85 -3.23 6.01
N SER A 155 10.67 -3.07 4.72
CA SER A 155 9.92 -4.02 3.89
C SER A 155 10.60 -4.21 2.55
N LEU A 156 10.67 -5.45 2.10
CA LEU A 156 11.11 -5.80 0.74
C LEU A 156 10.16 -6.85 0.18
N SER A 157 9.48 -6.49 -0.91
CA SER A 157 8.54 -7.36 -1.60
C SER A 157 9.00 -7.60 -3.03
N VAL A 158 8.88 -8.84 -3.49
CA VAL A 158 9.07 -9.22 -4.88
C VAL A 158 7.92 -10.12 -5.30
N GLY A 159 7.51 -10.03 -6.54
CA GLY A 159 6.44 -10.89 -7.02
C GLY A 159 6.10 -10.69 -8.48
N MET A 160 5.01 -11.31 -8.90
CA MET A 160 4.54 -11.28 -10.27
C MET A 160 3.03 -11.46 -10.35
N GLY A 161 2.38 -10.65 -11.17
CA GLY A 161 1.04 -10.91 -11.73
C GLY A 161 1.15 -11.59 -13.09
N ARG A 162 0.25 -12.52 -13.40
CA ARG A 162 0.17 -13.18 -14.72
C ARG A 162 -1.27 -13.30 -15.16
N GLN A 163 -1.58 -12.72 -16.33
CA GLN A 163 -2.84 -13.03 -17.02
C GLN A 163 -2.78 -14.46 -17.54
N THR A 164 -3.83 -15.24 -17.28
CA THR A 164 -3.93 -16.63 -17.68
C THR A 164 -5.06 -16.83 -18.69
N GLU A 165 -4.88 -17.77 -19.63
CA GLU A 165 -5.95 -18.15 -20.56
C GLU A 165 -7.09 -18.90 -19.83
N ALA A 166 -6.74 -19.67 -18.81
CA ALA A 166 -7.70 -20.37 -17.99
C ALA A 166 -8.65 -19.37 -17.29
N PHE A 167 -9.92 -19.43 -17.64
CA PHE A 167 -10.99 -18.56 -17.15
C PHE A 167 -10.70 -17.05 -17.31
N SER A 168 -9.79 -16.65 -18.21
CA SER A 168 -9.34 -15.27 -18.37
C SER A 168 -8.94 -14.65 -17.02
N GLY A 169 -8.29 -15.45 -16.17
CA GLY A 169 -7.99 -15.09 -14.79
C GLY A 169 -6.66 -14.36 -14.61
N LEU A 170 -6.47 -13.78 -13.42
CA LEU A 170 -5.22 -13.18 -13.00
C LEU A 170 -4.64 -13.96 -11.82
N LEU A 171 -3.48 -14.55 -12.01
CA LEU A 171 -2.67 -15.16 -10.95
C LEU A 171 -1.69 -14.12 -10.41
N GLY A 172 -1.60 -13.96 -9.10
CA GLY A 172 -0.56 -13.21 -8.43
C GLY A 172 0.20 -14.09 -7.44
N VAL A 173 1.52 -13.93 -7.39
CA VAL A 173 2.40 -14.55 -6.37
C VAL A 173 3.35 -13.49 -5.87
N GLY A 174 3.48 -13.36 -4.54
CA GLY A 174 4.35 -12.40 -3.87
C GLY A 174 5.09 -13.02 -2.70
N LEU A 175 6.30 -12.54 -2.47
CA LEU A 175 7.16 -12.83 -1.33
C LEU A 175 7.51 -11.52 -0.66
N ASN A 176 7.44 -11.46 0.66
CA ASN A 176 7.86 -10.30 1.44
C ASN A 176 8.77 -10.74 2.58
N TRP A 177 9.79 -9.94 2.82
CA TRP A 177 10.53 -9.85 4.06
C TRP A 177 10.22 -8.51 4.72
N GLY A 178 9.98 -8.50 6.02
CA GLY A 178 9.71 -7.30 6.80
C GLY A 178 10.32 -7.36 8.19
N GLU A 179 11.00 -6.31 8.58
CA GLU A 179 11.45 -6.06 9.94
C GLU A 179 10.33 -5.34 10.68
N PRO A 180 9.77 -5.90 11.77
CA PRO A 180 8.74 -5.22 12.56
C PRO A 180 9.22 -3.86 13.08
N ASN A 181 8.32 -2.89 13.17
CA ASN A 181 8.65 -1.59 13.72
C ASN A 181 8.70 -1.67 15.24
N GLU A 182 9.91 -1.57 15.83
CA GLU A 182 10.12 -1.65 17.27
C GLU A 182 9.43 -0.50 18.03
N ASP A 183 9.29 0.67 17.42
CA ASP A 183 8.59 1.81 18.02
C ASP A 183 7.08 1.57 18.13
N THR A 184 6.53 0.73 17.24
CA THR A 184 5.10 0.34 17.25
C THR A 184 4.84 -0.85 18.18
N PHE A 185 5.70 -1.88 18.14
CA PHE A 185 5.45 -3.18 18.80
C PHE A 185 6.37 -3.48 19.97
N GLY A 186 7.40 -2.67 20.21
CA GLY A 186 8.46 -2.95 21.15
C GLY A 186 9.58 -3.80 20.53
N THR A 187 10.67 -3.91 21.28
CA THR A 187 11.90 -4.58 20.81
C THR A 187 11.82 -6.10 20.90
N GLY A 188 12.61 -6.77 20.08
CA GLY A 188 12.87 -8.21 20.20
C GLY A 188 11.90 -9.09 19.42
N LEU A 189 11.18 -8.55 18.44
CA LEU A 189 10.43 -9.34 17.47
C LEU A 189 11.35 -9.85 16.36
N ASP A 190 11.10 -11.08 15.92
CA ASP A 190 11.79 -11.67 14.77
C ASP A 190 11.27 -11.05 13.45
N ASP A 191 12.09 -11.09 12.39
CA ASP A 191 11.72 -10.68 11.05
C ASP A 191 10.55 -11.49 10.52
N GLN A 192 9.54 -10.79 10.01
CA GLN A 192 8.37 -11.41 9.37
C GLN A 192 8.69 -11.81 7.93
N TYR A 193 8.25 -13.00 7.52
CA TYR A 193 8.26 -13.44 6.13
C TYR A 193 6.85 -13.79 5.69
N ALA A 194 6.40 -13.23 4.57
CA ALA A 194 5.09 -13.53 4.02
C ALA A 194 5.19 -14.07 2.59
N ILE A 195 4.36 -15.06 2.30
CA ILE A 195 4.11 -15.57 0.95
C ILE A 195 2.62 -15.46 0.72
N GLU A 196 2.22 -14.89 -0.41
CA GLU A 196 0.83 -14.84 -0.83
C GLU A 196 0.70 -15.28 -2.28
N ALA A 197 -0.34 -16.05 -2.55
CA ALA A 197 -0.76 -16.39 -3.90
C ALA A 197 -2.27 -16.23 -4.02
N PHE A 198 -2.72 -15.49 -5.04
CA PHE A 198 -4.13 -15.36 -5.35
C PHE A 198 -4.45 -15.74 -6.79
N TYR A 199 -5.66 -16.20 -7.02
CA TYR A 199 -6.20 -16.40 -8.35
C TYR A 199 -7.58 -15.73 -8.45
N ARG A 200 -7.66 -14.69 -9.27
CA ARG A 200 -8.89 -13.93 -9.53
C ARG A 200 -9.49 -14.33 -10.87
N VAL A 201 -10.75 -14.75 -10.84
CA VAL A 201 -11.52 -15.19 -12.02
C VAL A 201 -12.69 -14.22 -12.23
N PRO A 202 -12.82 -13.58 -13.41
CA PRO A 202 -14.03 -12.86 -13.76
C PRO A 202 -15.19 -13.82 -13.99
N VAL A 203 -16.34 -13.52 -13.40
CA VAL A 203 -17.59 -14.28 -13.56
C VAL A 203 -18.63 -13.37 -14.21
N GLY A 204 -18.69 -13.43 -15.54
CA GLY A 204 -19.48 -12.49 -16.33
C GLY A 204 -18.86 -11.08 -16.36
N LYS A 205 -19.69 -10.04 -16.57
CA LYS A 205 -19.19 -8.67 -16.80
C LYS A 205 -18.99 -7.83 -15.51
N ARG A 206 -19.59 -8.24 -14.40
CA ARG A 206 -19.69 -7.42 -13.19
C ARG A 206 -19.25 -8.10 -11.91
N THR A 207 -18.83 -9.35 -12.00
CA THR A 207 -18.45 -10.15 -10.83
C THR A 207 -17.05 -10.70 -11.01
N ALA A 208 -16.27 -10.72 -9.95
CA ALA A 208 -15.03 -11.46 -9.89
C ALA A 208 -14.95 -12.24 -8.57
N ILE A 209 -14.43 -13.46 -8.65
CA ILE A 209 -14.14 -14.30 -7.47
C ILE A 209 -12.62 -14.43 -7.38
N THR A 210 -12.08 -14.24 -6.19
CA THR A 210 -10.67 -14.43 -5.88
C THR A 210 -10.54 -15.49 -4.81
N ILE A 211 -9.68 -16.46 -5.05
CA ILE A 211 -9.19 -17.41 -4.05
C ILE A 211 -7.78 -16.98 -3.71
N ASP A 212 -7.46 -16.96 -2.42
CA ASP A 212 -6.20 -16.47 -1.90
C ASP A 212 -5.69 -17.41 -0.81
N VAL A 213 -4.38 -17.62 -0.79
CA VAL A 213 -3.67 -18.34 0.25
C VAL A 213 -2.44 -17.57 0.68
N GLN A 214 -2.26 -17.46 1.98
CA GLN A 214 -1.11 -16.79 2.58
C GLN A 214 -0.46 -17.69 3.61
N TYR A 215 0.85 -17.59 3.70
CA TYR A 215 1.66 -18.10 4.79
C TYR A 215 2.50 -16.97 5.34
N ILE A 216 2.42 -16.75 6.66
CA ILE A 216 3.24 -15.77 7.36
C ILE A 216 4.03 -16.49 8.43
N LYS A 217 5.34 -16.33 8.40
CA LYS A 217 6.25 -16.76 9.45
C LYS A 217 6.58 -15.56 10.33
N ASP A 218 6.60 -15.76 11.63
CA ASP A 218 6.88 -14.76 12.68
C ASP A 218 6.02 -13.47 12.49
N PRO A 219 4.66 -13.58 12.57
CA PRO A 219 3.78 -12.48 12.26
C PRO A 219 3.86 -11.36 13.30
N ALA A 220 4.24 -10.15 12.90
CA ALA A 220 4.41 -8.99 13.78
C ALA A 220 3.13 -8.61 14.55
N LEU A 221 1.96 -8.83 13.97
CA LEU A 221 0.66 -8.59 14.62
C LEU A 221 0.22 -9.70 15.60
N ASN A 222 0.90 -10.82 15.60
CA ASN A 222 0.59 -11.94 16.52
C ASN A 222 1.90 -12.66 16.90
N PRO A 223 2.75 -12.03 17.72
CA PRO A 223 4.10 -12.55 18.03
C PRO A 223 4.09 -13.81 18.87
N ASP A 224 2.95 -14.21 19.43
CA ASP A 224 2.82 -15.49 20.17
C ASP A 224 2.79 -16.71 19.23
N GLU A 225 2.58 -16.50 17.93
CA GLU A 225 2.52 -17.56 16.92
C GLU A 225 3.75 -17.51 16.02
N SER A 226 4.41 -18.65 15.85
CA SER A 226 5.57 -18.76 14.96
C SER A 226 5.20 -18.75 13.47
N SER A 227 3.96 -19.10 13.13
CA SER A 227 3.48 -19.03 11.75
C SER A 227 1.96 -19.12 11.65
N LEU A 228 1.42 -18.54 10.57
CA LEU A 228 -0.01 -18.55 10.25
C LEU A 228 -0.23 -18.98 8.80
N TRP A 229 -1.27 -19.81 8.59
CA TRP A 229 -1.84 -20.08 7.28
C TRP A 229 -3.21 -19.42 7.19
N MET A 230 -3.46 -18.68 6.11
CA MET A 230 -4.75 -18.07 5.82
C MET A 230 -5.26 -18.52 4.46
N PHE A 231 -6.56 -18.88 4.40
CA PHE A 231 -7.26 -19.27 3.18
C PHE A 231 -8.47 -18.35 3.04
N ASN A 232 -8.48 -17.55 1.99
CA ASN A 232 -9.46 -16.51 1.80
C ASN A 232 -10.23 -16.70 0.49
N THR A 233 -11.49 -16.28 0.50
CA THR A 233 -12.29 -16.16 -0.72
C THR A 233 -12.95 -14.78 -0.71
N ARG A 234 -12.81 -14.06 -1.82
CA ARG A 234 -13.43 -12.74 -2.01
C ARG A 234 -14.32 -12.75 -3.24
N ALA A 235 -15.54 -12.27 -3.10
CA ALA A 235 -16.43 -11.96 -4.21
C ALA A 235 -16.57 -10.43 -4.35
N ARG A 236 -16.37 -9.91 -5.55
CA ARG A 236 -16.58 -8.50 -5.88
C ARG A 236 -17.71 -8.36 -6.90
N PHE A 237 -18.61 -7.43 -6.62
CA PHE A 237 -19.70 -7.05 -7.52
C PHE A 237 -19.52 -5.57 -7.91
N ALA A 238 -19.61 -5.28 -9.23
CA ALA A 238 -19.64 -3.91 -9.75
C ALA A 238 -21.05 -3.60 -10.27
N PHE A 239 -21.64 -2.52 -9.82
CA PHE A 239 -23.00 -2.09 -10.19
C PHE A 239 -23.00 -1.06 -11.31
#